data_066dbff7e164aff0c4c4c9ed5ac641f1
#
_entry.id   066dbff7e164aff0c4c4c9ed5ac641f1
#
_cell.length_a   1.000
_cell.length_b   1.000
_cell.length_c   1.000
_cell.angle_alpha   90.00
_cell.angle_beta   90.00
_cell.angle_gamma   90.00
#
_symmetry.space_group_name_H-M   'P 1'
#
loop_
_entity.id
_entity.type
_entity.pdbx_description
1 polymer ?
#
loop_
_entity_poly.entity_id
_entity_poly.type
_entity_poly.pdbx_seq_one_letter_code
_entity_poly.pdbx_strand_id
1 'polypeptide(L)'
;MSNSINPAAMSNATVLAQRHWNKTPLHQEESERYSAYPWLYEAAEFRNHAGERVLEIGCGTGCDLLQFAKHGADAVGIDITSEHIRLARERVGNLAQVLYGDGTNIPFQDASFDYVYSHGVLHHLDQPRRMVEEIFRVLRPGGRFNVHVYALWSYWPVLLILKHGWNWKLWMENSREPVHIDLYYGGKLRRLFAPARISLEKFEFKYMRLLERWLGWFLVAKGEKRPQRDQVSIGKRY
;
A
#
# COMPACT_ATOMS: atom_id res chain seq x y z
N MET A 1 -18.07 9.37 16.08
CA MET A 1 -18.05 10.59 15.25
C MET A 1 -17.82 10.14 13.80
N SER A 2 -18.77 10.38 12.92
CA SER A 2 -18.70 9.95 11.52
C SER A 2 -17.70 10.89 10.80
N ASN A 3 -16.46 10.43 10.61
CA ASN A 3 -15.52 11.10 9.71
C ASN A 3 -15.96 10.85 8.27
N SER A 4 -16.89 11.64 7.77
CA SER A 4 -17.17 11.70 6.34
C SER A 4 -16.02 12.45 5.66
N ILE A 5 -15.18 11.73 4.90
CA ILE A 5 -14.22 12.39 3.99
C ILE A 5 -15.04 13.27 3.05
N ASN A 6 -14.63 14.54 2.90
CA ASN A 6 -15.24 15.44 1.96
C ASN A 6 -14.92 14.99 0.52
N PRO A 7 -15.88 14.49 -0.27
CA PRO A 7 -15.62 13.99 -1.63
C PRO A 7 -15.04 15.06 -2.56
N ALA A 8 -15.26 16.34 -2.24
CA ALA A 8 -14.71 17.47 -3.01
C ALA A 8 -13.18 17.63 -2.85
N ALA A 9 -12.56 16.94 -1.90
CA ALA A 9 -11.11 16.98 -1.69
C ALA A 9 -10.36 15.82 -2.40
N MET A 10 -11.10 14.83 -2.94
CA MET A 10 -10.51 13.69 -3.64
C MET A 10 -10.14 14.07 -5.08
N SER A 11 -9.04 13.51 -5.58
CA SER A 11 -8.68 13.65 -7.00
C SER A 11 -9.64 12.88 -7.91
N ASN A 12 -9.72 13.26 -9.17
CA ASN A 12 -10.53 12.52 -10.15
C ASN A 12 -10.11 11.05 -10.28
N ALA A 13 -8.82 10.75 -10.20
CA ALA A 13 -8.32 9.38 -10.26
C ALA A 13 -8.75 8.57 -9.03
N THR A 14 -8.70 9.15 -7.84
CA THR A 14 -9.19 8.54 -6.59
C THR A 14 -10.69 8.24 -6.67
N VAL A 15 -11.49 9.16 -7.20
CA VAL A 15 -12.94 8.98 -7.38
C VAL A 15 -13.23 7.84 -8.38
N LEU A 16 -12.48 7.75 -9.47
CA LEU A 16 -12.62 6.67 -10.44
C LEU A 16 -12.22 5.31 -9.85
N ALA A 17 -11.13 5.26 -9.11
CA ALA A 17 -10.69 4.05 -8.39
C ALA A 17 -11.76 3.60 -7.38
N GLN A 18 -12.29 4.52 -6.57
CA GLN A 18 -13.37 4.23 -5.63
C GLN A 18 -14.61 3.65 -6.32
N ARG A 19 -15.04 4.25 -7.44
CA ARG A 19 -16.19 3.75 -8.22
C ARG A 19 -15.93 2.35 -8.78
N HIS A 20 -14.74 2.12 -9.29
CA HIS A 20 -14.33 0.82 -9.82
C HIS A 20 -14.40 -0.26 -8.74
N TRP A 21 -13.73 -0.05 -7.62
CA TRP A 21 -13.67 -1.02 -6.51
C TRP A 21 -15.01 -1.21 -5.78
N ASN A 22 -15.90 -0.21 -5.77
CA ASN A 22 -17.27 -0.40 -5.28
C ASN A 22 -18.12 -1.29 -6.20
N LYS A 23 -17.87 -1.30 -7.52
CA LYS A 23 -18.59 -2.16 -8.48
C LYS A 23 -18.00 -3.56 -8.58
N THR A 24 -16.69 -3.68 -8.40
CA THR A 24 -15.93 -4.92 -8.52
C THR A 24 -15.08 -5.16 -7.28
N PRO A 25 -15.72 -5.35 -6.10
CA PRO A 25 -14.99 -5.58 -4.86
C PRO A 25 -14.20 -6.89 -4.96
N LEU A 26 -13.02 -6.89 -4.34
CA LEU A 26 -12.21 -8.09 -4.23
C LEU A 26 -12.88 -9.06 -3.24
N HIS A 27 -13.51 -10.11 -3.75
CA HIS A 27 -14.04 -11.22 -2.94
C HIS A 27 -12.98 -12.31 -2.84
N GLN A 28 -11.90 -12.05 -2.12
CA GLN A 28 -10.79 -12.99 -2.00
C GLN A 28 -10.74 -13.56 -0.59
N GLU A 29 -10.76 -14.90 -0.50
CA GLU A 29 -10.52 -15.60 0.75
C GLU A 29 -9.01 -15.64 1.08
N GLU A 30 -8.68 -15.76 2.38
CA GLU A 30 -7.29 -15.81 2.83
C GLU A 30 -6.50 -16.93 2.12
N SER A 31 -7.09 -18.13 2.02
CA SER A 31 -6.47 -19.28 1.36
C SER A 31 -6.17 -19.03 -0.11
N GLU A 32 -7.08 -18.38 -0.82
CA GLU A 32 -6.91 -18.02 -2.23
C GLU A 32 -5.83 -16.96 -2.39
N ARG A 33 -5.84 -15.92 -1.55
CA ARG A 33 -4.85 -14.84 -1.58
C ARG A 33 -3.43 -15.35 -1.42
N TYR A 34 -3.18 -16.13 -0.37
CA TYR A 34 -1.83 -16.61 -0.07
C TYR A 34 -1.41 -17.82 -0.92
N SER A 35 -2.35 -18.52 -1.53
CA SER A 35 -2.05 -19.48 -2.60
C SER A 35 -1.65 -18.77 -3.90
N ALA A 36 -2.28 -17.65 -4.22
CA ALA A 36 -1.93 -16.82 -5.38
C ALA A 36 -0.61 -16.08 -5.18
N TYR A 37 -0.36 -15.58 -3.95
CA TYR A 37 0.81 -14.79 -3.59
C TYR A 37 1.57 -15.38 -2.39
N PRO A 38 2.19 -16.57 -2.53
CA PRO A 38 2.85 -17.25 -1.41
C PRO A 38 4.04 -16.46 -0.83
N TRP A 39 4.63 -15.59 -1.62
CA TRP A 39 5.70 -14.67 -1.22
C TRP A 39 5.24 -13.55 -0.27
N LEU A 40 3.93 -13.30 -0.21
CA LEU A 40 3.38 -12.13 0.49
C LEU A 40 3.59 -12.23 2.01
N TYR A 41 3.55 -13.42 2.58
CA TYR A 41 3.84 -13.64 4.00
C TYR A 41 5.23 -13.16 4.41
N GLU A 42 6.24 -13.42 3.58
CA GLU A 42 7.62 -13.00 3.79
C GLU A 42 7.76 -11.50 3.53
N ALA A 43 7.22 -11.02 2.40
CA ALA A 43 7.34 -9.63 1.98
C ALA A 43 6.63 -8.66 2.93
N ALA A 44 5.44 -9.00 3.43
CA ALA A 44 4.64 -8.15 4.32
C ALA A 44 5.13 -8.18 5.78
N GLU A 45 5.92 -9.20 6.16
CA GLU A 45 6.51 -9.32 7.51
C GLU A 45 5.47 -9.43 8.64
N PHE A 46 4.30 -10.04 8.38
CA PHE A 46 3.16 -10.08 9.31
C PHE A 46 3.52 -10.48 10.75
N ARG A 47 4.52 -11.36 10.94
CA ARG A 47 4.91 -11.89 12.25
C ARG A 47 5.82 -10.98 13.07
N ASN A 48 6.30 -9.88 12.49
CA ASN A 48 7.36 -9.05 13.08
C ASN A 48 6.84 -7.85 13.85
N HIS A 49 5.49 -7.71 14.00
CA HIS A 49 4.85 -6.50 14.50
C HIS A 49 4.01 -6.73 15.77
N ALA A 50 4.28 -7.81 16.53
CA ALA A 50 3.57 -8.06 17.79
C ALA A 50 3.78 -6.90 18.77
N GLY A 51 2.67 -6.32 19.27
CA GLY A 51 2.67 -5.16 20.16
C GLY A 51 2.93 -3.80 19.48
N GLU A 52 3.22 -3.78 18.17
CA GLU A 52 3.31 -2.55 17.39
C GLU A 52 1.93 -2.09 16.90
N ARG A 53 1.77 -0.79 16.77
CA ARG A 53 0.58 -0.21 16.14
C ARG A 53 0.79 -0.10 14.64
N VAL A 54 0.00 -0.88 13.89
CA VAL A 54 0.14 -1.06 12.43
C VAL A 54 -1.02 -0.39 11.71
N LEU A 55 -0.71 0.41 10.68
CA LEU A 55 -1.70 0.94 9.73
C LEU A 55 -1.57 0.22 8.38
N GLU A 56 -2.66 -0.36 7.91
CA GLU A 56 -2.78 -0.80 6.52
C GLU A 56 -3.56 0.22 5.69
N ILE A 57 -2.93 0.77 4.64
CA ILE A 57 -3.56 1.69 3.70
C ILE A 57 -4.08 0.90 2.50
N GLY A 58 -5.40 0.99 2.24
CA GLY A 58 -6.09 0.19 1.24
C GLY A 58 -6.23 -1.26 1.67
N CYS A 59 -6.82 -1.49 2.84
CA CYS A 59 -6.93 -2.82 3.44
C CYS A 59 -7.86 -3.78 2.66
N GLY A 60 -8.56 -3.30 1.64
CA GLY A 60 -9.48 -4.10 0.85
C GLY A 60 -10.45 -4.87 1.74
N THR A 61 -10.57 -6.18 1.51
CA THR A 61 -11.43 -7.08 2.29
C THR A 61 -10.79 -7.56 3.61
N GLY A 62 -9.65 -6.98 4.02
CA GLY A 62 -9.04 -7.20 5.34
C GLY A 62 -8.21 -8.48 5.48
N CYS A 63 -7.80 -9.14 4.39
CA CYS A 63 -6.99 -10.36 4.49
C CYS A 63 -5.65 -10.13 5.18
N ASP A 64 -4.89 -9.11 4.73
CA ASP A 64 -3.56 -8.80 5.28
C ASP A 64 -3.69 -8.18 6.66
N LEU A 65 -4.69 -7.32 6.88
CA LEU A 65 -5.02 -6.74 8.17
C LEU A 65 -5.26 -7.81 9.24
N LEU A 66 -6.01 -8.86 8.88
CA LEU A 66 -6.26 -10.00 9.78
C LEU A 66 -4.96 -10.73 10.13
N GLN A 67 -4.00 -10.86 9.20
CA GLN A 67 -2.71 -11.49 9.51
C GLN A 67 -1.92 -10.67 10.53
N PHE A 68 -1.82 -9.35 10.37
CA PHE A 68 -1.18 -8.50 11.37
C PHE A 68 -1.82 -8.67 12.75
N ALA A 69 -3.15 -8.63 12.81
CA ALA A 69 -3.89 -8.80 14.06
C ALA A 69 -3.71 -10.19 14.69
N LYS A 70 -3.78 -11.27 13.90
CA LYS A 70 -3.53 -12.65 14.34
C LYS A 70 -2.12 -12.86 14.92
N HIS A 71 -1.15 -12.05 14.48
CA HIS A 71 0.22 -12.11 14.97
C HIS A 71 0.51 -11.06 16.08
N GLY A 72 -0.55 -10.46 16.67
CA GLY A 72 -0.44 -9.65 17.88
C GLY A 72 -0.17 -8.16 17.67
N ALA A 73 -0.33 -7.64 16.45
CA ALA A 73 -0.28 -6.20 16.21
C ALA A 73 -1.60 -5.51 16.66
N ASP A 74 -1.50 -4.25 17.13
CA ASP A 74 -2.64 -3.32 17.19
C ASP A 74 -2.92 -2.80 15.76
N ALA A 75 -3.72 -3.57 15.02
CA ALA A 75 -3.89 -3.39 13.58
C ALA A 75 -5.09 -2.49 13.27
N VAL A 76 -4.86 -1.49 12.40
CA VAL A 76 -5.85 -0.56 11.90
C VAL A 76 -5.80 -0.56 10.37
N GLY A 77 -6.94 -0.75 9.71
CA GLY A 77 -7.07 -0.68 8.25
C GLY A 77 -7.90 0.52 7.81
N ILE A 78 -7.49 1.16 6.72
CA ILE A 78 -8.31 2.17 6.02
C ILE A 78 -8.51 1.77 4.57
N ASP A 79 -9.71 2.03 4.02
CA ASP A 79 -10.03 1.89 2.61
C ASP A 79 -11.00 2.98 2.17
N ILE A 80 -10.99 3.35 0.89
CA ILE A 80 -11.92 4.33 0.31
C ILE A 80 -13.23 3.71 -0.18
N THR A 81 -13.33 2.37 -0.15
CA THR A 81 -14.43 1.59 -0.73
C THR A 81 -15.34 1.09 0.37
N SER A 82 -16.60 1.51 0.37
CA SER A 82 -17.55 1.14 1.42
C SER A 82 -17.80 -0.36 1.51
N GLU A 83 -17.84 -1.05 0.38
CA GLU A 83 -18.03 -2.50 0.34
C GLU A 83 -16.82 -3.25 0.89
N HIS A 84 -15.59 -2.81 0.56
CA HIS A 84 -14.38 -3.37 1.18
C HIS A 84 -14.39 -3.23 2.70
N ILE A 85 -14.77 -2.06 3.21
CA ILE A 85 -14.86 -1.81 4.67
C ILE A 85 -15.88 -2.74 5.32
N ARG A 86 -17.04 -2.95 4.70
CA ARG A 86 -18.05 -3.88 5.22
C ARG A 86 -17.47 -5.30 5.31
N LEU A 87 -16.89 -5.80 4.24
CA LEU A 87 -16.28 -7.13 4.17
C LEU A 87 -15.09 -7.27 5.12
N ALA A 88 -14.23 -6.25 5.20
CA ALA A 88 -13.10 -6.26 6.12
C ALA A 88 -13.54 -6.33 7.58
N ARG A 89 -14.55 -5.54 7.97
CA ARG A 89 -15.12 -5.59 9.34
C ARG A 89 -15.67 -6.96 9.68
N GLU A 90 -16.39 -7.59 8.76
CA GLU A 90 -16.89 -8.96 8.93
C GLU A 90 -15.74 -9.96 9.11
N ARG A 91 -14.66 -9.81 8.33
CA ARG A 91 -13.50 -10.70 8.39
C ARG A 91 -12.68 -10.55 9.66
N VAL A 92 -12.34 -9.33 10.03
CA VAL A 92 -11.45 -9.10 11.18
C VAL A 92 -12.17 -9.15 12.52
N GLY A 93 -13.49 -8.96 12.54
CA GLY A 93 -14.28 -8.92 13.76
C GLY A 93 -13.73 -7.89 14.77
N ASN A 94 -13.45 -8.36 15.97
CA ASN A 94 -12.90 -7.53 17.05
C ASN A 94 -11.34 -7.52 17.10
N LEU A 95 -10.66 -8.20 16.18
CA LEU A 95 -9.21 -8.32 16.19
C LEU A 95 -8.50 -7.08 15.65
N ALA A 96 -9.16 -6.30 14.78
CA ALA A 96 -8.60 -5.10 14.19
C ALA A 96 -9.67 -4.02 13.99
N GLN A 97 -9.23 -2.77 13.88
CA GLN A 97 -10.10 -1.65 13.55
C GLN A 97 -10.12 -1.39 12.04
N VAL A 98 -11.31 -1.15 11.46
CA VAL A 98 -11.47 -0.81 10.05
C VAL A 98 -12.27 0.48 9.90
N LEU A 99 -11.69 1.45 9.19
CA LEU A 99 -12.25 2.78 8.99
C LEU A 99 -12.31 3.15 7.50
N TYR A 100 -13.27 4.00 7.16
CA TYR A 100 -13.27 4.68 5.89
C TYR A 100 -12.16 5.74 5.89
N GLY A 101 -11.26 5.71 4.89
CA GLY A 101 -10.12 6.63 4.84
C GLY A 101 -9.46 6.69 3.46
N ASP A 102 -9.00 7.89 3.09
CA ASP A 102 -8.19 8.13 1.90
C ASP A 102 -6.71 8.12 2.29
N GLY A 103 -5.90 7.30 1.61
CA GLY A 103 -4.45 7.24 1.83
C GLY A 103 -3.71 8.55 1.55
N THR A 104 -4.32 9.50 0.82
CA THR A 104 -3.78 10.84 0.57
C THR A 104 -4.18 11.88 1.62
N ASN A 105 -5.03 11.47 2.59
CA ASN A 105 -5.49 12.28 3.73
C ASN A 105 -5.89 11.34 4.87
N ILE A 106 -4.90 10.78 5.54
CA ILE A 106 -5.07 9.72 6.55
C ILE A 106 -5.68 10.31 7.83
N PRO A 107 -6.84 9.77 8.33
CA PRO A 107 -7.60 10.35 9.44
C PRO A 107 -7.01 10.06 10.83
N PHE A 108 -5.70 10.12 10.96
CA PHE A 108 -4.97 9.92 12.21
C PHE A 108 -4.00 11.07 12.49
N GLN A 109 -3.65 11.24 13.75
CA GLN A 109 -2.67 12.24 14.19
C GLN A 109 -1.25 11.87 13.75
N ASP A 110 -0.36 12.87 13.75
CA ASP A 110 1.05 12.68 13.51
C ASP A 110 1.65 11.68 14.51
N ALA A 111 2.63 10.91 14.05
CA ALA A 111 3.38 9.97 14.89
C ALA A 111 2.49 8.96 15.66
N SER A 112 1.42 8.45 15.02
CA SER A 112 0.44 7.54 15.63
C SER A 112 0.79 6.07 15.43
N PHE A 113 1.66 5.71 14.48
CA PHE A 113 1.93 4.33 14.08
C PHE A 113 3.42 3.97 14.14
N ASP A 114 3.70 2.71 14.47
CA ASP A 114 5.04 2.13 14.44
C ASP A 114 5.38 1.59 13.06
N TYR A 115 4.35 1.10 12.37
CA TYR A 115 4.49 0.51 11.04
C TYR A 115 3.33 0.90 10.12
N VAL A 116 3.65 1.21 8.87
CA VAL A 116 2.67 1.46 7.80
C VAL A 116 2.89 0.47 6.67
N TYR A 117 1.85 -0.27 6.35
CA TYR A 117 1.81 -1.23 5.25
C TYR A 117 0.84 -0.79 4.17
N SER A 118 1.17 -1.03 2.91
CA SER A 118 0.25 -0.83 1.79
C SER A 118 0.58 -1.76 0.63
N HIS A 119 -0.40 -2.55 0.19
CA HIS A 119 -0.27 -3.45 -0.95
C HIS A 119 -1.27 -3.09 -2.05
N GLY A 120 -0.77 -2.74 -3.23
CA GLY A 120 -1.63 -2.56 -4.38
C GLY A 120 -2.38 -1.21 -4.47
N VAL A 121 -1.95 -0.16 -3.75
CA VAL A 121 -2.68 1.13 -3.68
C VAL A 121 -1.95 2.26 -4.39
N LEU A 122 -0.68 2.48 -4.08
CA LEU A 122 0.07 3.67 -4.50
C LEU A 122 0.09 3.86 -6.02
N HIS A 123 0.04 2.79 -6.78
CA HIS A 123 0.06 2.83 -8.25
C HIS A 123 -1.28 3.21 -8.88
N HIS A 124 -2.35 3.34 -8.09
CA HIS A 124 -3.65 3.85 -8.54
C HIS A 124 -3.84 5.35 -8.30
N LEU A 125 -2.87 6.00 -7.64
CA LEU A 125 -2.95 7.43 -7.32
C LEU A 125 -2.30 8.28 -8.41
N ASP A 126 -2.97 9.36 -8.78
CA ASP A 126 -2.41 10.43 -9.63
C ASP A 126 -1.45 11.36 -8.87
N GLN A 127 -1.61 11.43 -7.53
CA GLN A 127 -0.76 12.21 -6.63
C GLN A 127 -0.09 11.33 -5.56
N PRO A 128 0.77 10.37 -5.94
CA PRO A 128 1.35 9.40 -5.01
C PRO A 128 2.24 10.05 -3.94
N ARG A 129 2.76 11.25 -4.21
CA ARG A 129 3.55 12.00 -3.22
C ARG A 129 2.74 12.35 -1.98
N ARG A 130 1.45 12.70 -2.11
CA ARG A 130 0.59 13.00 -0.95
C ARG A 130 0.46 11.80 -0.03
N MET A 131 0.25 10.60 -0.58
CA MET A 131 0.21 9.39 0.24
C MET A 131 1.54 9.14 0.96
N VAL A 132 2.66 9.37 0.30
CA VAL A 132 3.98 9.21 0.93
C VAL A 132 4.21 10.24 2.03
N GLU A 133 3.80 11.49 1.84
CA GLU A 133 3.82 12.54 2.87
C GLU A 133 2.96 12.15 4.08
N GLU A 134 1.77 11.59 3.85
CA GLU A 134 0.89 11.09 4.90
C GLU A 134 1.49 9.88 5.63
N ILE A 135 2.11 8.93 4.92
CA ILE A 135 2.84 7.82 5.53
C ILE A 135 3.90 8.35 6.50
N PHE A 136 4.71 9.32 6.05
CA PHE A 136 5.72 9.93 6.93
C PHE A 136 5.11 10.74 8.07
N ARG A 137 3.98 11.40 7.86
CA ARG A 137 3.31 12.16 8.91
C ARG A 137 2.83 11.25 10.04
N VAL A 138 2.12 10.17 9.71
CA VAL A 138 1.52 9.28 10.70
C VAL A 138 2.52 8.33 11.36
N LEU A 139 3.68 8.07 10.75
CA LEU A 139 4.73 7.27 11.35
C LEU A 139 5.43 8.03 12.49
N ARG A 140 5.71 7.32 13.57
CA ARG A 140 6.60 7.79 14.65
C ARG A 140 8.03 7.98 14.12
N PRO A 141 8.86 8.82 14.79
CA PRO A 141 10.30 8.81 14.53
C PRO A 141 10.87 7.40 14.73
N GLY A 142 11.60 6.87 13.74
CA GLY A 142 12.05 5.47 13.75
C GLY A 142 10.98 4.45 13.31
N GLY A 143 9.76 4.90 13.01
CA GLY A 143 8.72 4.04 12.46
C GLY A 143 9.05 3.58 11.03
N ARG A 144 8.58 2.40 10.67
CA ARG A 144 8.91 1.71 9.42
C ARG A 144 7.72 1.66 8.47
N PHE A 145 8.01 1.55 7.18
CA PHE A 145 6.97 1.35 6.17
C PHE A 145 7.35 0.26 5.17
N ASN A 146 6.33 -0.32 4.56
CA ASN A 146 6.43 -1.35 3.54
C ASN A 146 5.34 -1.13 2.50
N VAL A 147 5.72 -0.77 1.27
CA VAL A 147 4.79 -0.40 0.20
C VAL A 147 5.05 -1.24 -1.04
N HIS A 148 4.01 -1.92 -1.50
CA HIS A 148 4.05 -2.80 -2.65
C HIS A 148 3.37 -2.15 -3.86
N VAL A 149 4.08 -2.09 -4.99
CA VAL A 149 3.59 -1.49 -6.24
C VAL A 149 3.91 -2.38 -7.44
N TYR A 150 3.26 -2.11 -8.57
CA TYR A 150 3.57 -2.79 -9.83
C TYR A 150 4.89 -2.31 -10.42
N ALA A 151 5.71 -3.27 -10.84
CA ALA A 151 7.03 -3.03 -11.40
C ALA A 151 6.96 -2.77 -12.91
N LEU A 152 7.55 -1.65 -13.37
CA LEU A 152 7.68 -1.34 -14.80
C LEU A 152 8.52 -2.38 -15.55
N TRP A 153 9.67 -2.70 -14.98
CA TRP A 153 10.60 -3.69 -15.56
C TRP A 153 10.27 -5.08 -15.00
N SER A 154 9.23 -5.72 -15.55
CA SER A 154 8.79 -7.07 -15.18
C SER A 154 8.26 -7.81 -16.41
N TYR A 155 8.04 -9.12 -16.25
CA TYR A 155 7.51 -9.95 -17.35
C TYR A 155 6.06 -9.63 -17.71
N TRP A 156 5.26 -9.15 -16.76
CA TRP A 156 3.81 -9.00 -16.92
C TRP A 156 3.41 -7.93 -17.94
N PRO A 157 3.94 -6.69 -17.92
CA PRO A 157 3.66 -5.71 -18.96
C PRO A 157 4.04 -6.20 -20.35
N VAL A 158 5.14 -6.94 -20.47
CA VAL A 158 5.58 -7.49 -21.76
C VAL A 158 4.56 -8.50 -22.28
N LEU A 159 4.08 -9.42 -21.45
CA LEU A 159 3.04 -10.38 -21.84
C LEU A 159 1.72 -9.69 -22.22
N LEU A 160 1.31 -8.68 -21.47
CA LEU A 160 0.11 -7.91 -21.76
C LEU A 160 0.20 -7.13 -23.07
N ILE A 161 1.35 -6.51 -23.36
CA ILE A 161 1.60 -5.82 -24.64
C ILE A 161 1.55 -6.81 -25.79
N LEU A 162 2.18 -7.97 -25.67
CA LEU A 162 2.16 -9.01 -26.70
C LEU A 162 0.75 -9.54 -26.97
N LYS A 163 -0.07 -9.66 -25.92
CA LYS A 163 -1.43 -10.20 -26.01
C LYS A 163 -2.47 -9.16 -26.45
N HIS A 164 -2.35 -7.91 -26.01
CA HIS A 164 -3.40 -6.88 -26.13
C HIS A 164 -2.95 -5.59 -26.85
N GLY A 165 -1.69 -5.50 -27.30
CA GLY A 165 -1.15 -4.34 -28.00
C GLY A 165 -1.22 -3.05 -27.15
N TRP A 166 -1.60 -1.93 -27.80
CA TRP A 166 -1.66 -0.61 -27.16
C TRP A 166 -2.67 -0.51 -25.99
N ASN A 167 -3.66 -1.39 -25.93
CA ASN A 167 -4.70 -1.40 -24.91
C ASN A 167 -4.34 -2.23 -23.66
N TRP A 168 -3.10 -2.70 -23.57
CA TRP A 168 -2.62 -3.60 -22.51
C TRP A 168 -2.91 -3.12 -21.08
N LYS A 169 -2.90 -1.80 -20.81
CA LYS A 169 -3.17 -1.24 -19.48
C LYS A 169 -4.59 -1.51 -18.99
N LEU A 170 -5.57 -1.56 -19.90
CA LEU A 170 -6.96 -1.89 -19.55
C LEU A 170 -7.11 -3.32 -19.02
N TRP A 171 -6.19 -4.20 -19.38
CA TRP A 171 -6.20 -5.61 -18.96
C TRP A 171 -5.40 -5.90 -17.68
N MET A 172 -4.73 -4.89 -17.13
CA MET A 172 -3.96 -5.07 -15.90
C MET A 172 -4.85 -5.40 -14.69
N GLU A 173 -5.99 -4.70 -14.58
CA GLU A 173 -6.94 -4.88 -13.50
C GLU A 173 -8.21 -5.64 -13.94
N ASN A 174 -8.17 -6.30 -15.11
CA ASN A 174 -9.35 -6.99 -15.66
C ASN A 174 -10.59 -6.07 -15.75
N SER A 175 -10.39 -4.76 -15.86
CA SER A 175 -11.45 -3.77 -15.77
C SER A 175 -11.85 -3.26 -17.15
N ARG A 176 -13.16 -3.12 -17.35
CA ARG A 176 -13.71 -2.46 -18.53
C ARG A 176 -13.68 -0.94 -18.43
N GLU A 177 -13.40 -0.40 -17.23
CA GLU A 177 -13.30 1.05 -16.95
C GLU A 177 -11.82 1.40 -16.75
N PRO A 178 -11.35 2.56 -17.25
CA PRO A 178 -9.96 2.97 -17.11
C PRO A 178 -9.68 3.38 -15.66
N VAL A 179 -9.01 2.50 -14.92
CA VAL A 179 -8.41 2.82 -13.62
C VAL A 179 -7.01 3.38 -13.86
N HIS A 180 -6.65 4.43 -13.13
CA HIS A 180 -5.30 4.96 -13.19
C HIS A 180 -4.30 3.90 -12.73
N ILE A 181 -3.30 3.61 -13.56
CA ILE A 181 -2.23 2.68 -13.23
C ILE A 181 -0.90 3.29 -13.63
N ASP A 182 -0.04 3.45 -12.64
CA ASP A 182 1.31 3.92 -12.79
C ASP A 182 2.30 2.80 -12.44
N LEU A 183 3.28 2.58 -13.32
CA LEU A 183 4.30 1.56 -13.10
C LEU A 183 5.55 2.17 -12.49
N TYR A 184 6.18 1.42 -11.59
CA TYR A 184 7.30 1.89 -10.81
C TYR A 184 8.60 1.16 -11.14
N TYR A 185 9.69 1.89 -11.04
CA TYR A 185 11.05 1.37 -11.03
C TYR A 185 11.83 1.94 -9.84
N GLY A 186 12.93 1.31 -9.48
CA GLY A 186 13.64 1.64 -8.24
C GLY A 186 14.04 3.10 -8.12
N GLY A 187 14.49 3.74 -9.21
CA GLY A 187 14.84 5.17 -9.20
C GLY A 187 13.65 6.10 -8.93
N LYS A 188 12.45 5.76 -9.45
CA LYS A 188 11.21 6.50 -9.21
C LYS A 188 10.80 6.40 -7.73
N LEU A 189 10.83 5.19 -7.14
CA LEU A 189 10.52 4.99 -5.73
C LEU A 189 11.52 5.71 -4.81
N ARG A 190 12.83 5.60 -5.07
CA ARG A 190 13.84 6.32 -4.27
C ARG A 190 13.62 7.83 -4.26
N ARG A 191 13.23 8.42 -5.39
CA ARG A 191 12.90 9.85 -5.46
C ARG A 191 11.60 10.18 -4.73
N LEU A 192 10.60 9.31 -4.82
CA LEU A 192 9.30 9.51 -4.19
C LEU A 192 9.40 9.47 -2.65
N PHE A 193 10.16 8.52 -2.12
CA PHE A 193 10.36 8.33 -0.67
C PHE A 193 11.53 9.13 -0.09
N ALA A 194 12.23 9.94 -0.89
CA ALA A 194 13.29 10.81 -0.36
C ALA A 194 12.74 11.79 0.69
N PRO A 195 13.47 12.06 1.80
CA PRO A 195 14.89 11.70 2.05
C PRO A 195 15.13 10.34 2.73
N ALA A 196 14.11 9.49 2.93
CA ALA A 196 14.31 8.16 3.51
C ALA A 196 15.18 7.28 2.60
N ARG A 197 15.98 6.42 3.21
CA ARG A 197 16.65 5.33 2.50
C ARG A 197 15.69 4.16 2.43
N ILE A 198 15.49 3.62 1.22
CA ILE A 198 14.62 2.45 1.02
C ILE A 198 15.43 1.27 0.49
N SER A 199 15.14 0.08 0.98
CA SER A 199 15.45 -1.18 0.32
C SER A 199 14.40 -1.49 -0.72
N LEU A 200 14.78 -2.21 -1.77
CA LEU A 200 13.90 -2.59 -2.87
C LEU A 200 14.07 -4.08 -3.15
N GLU A 201 12.96 -4.79 -3.15
CA GLU A 201 12.87 -6.21 -3.45
C GLU A 201 11.81 -6.42 -4.54
N LYS A 202 11.95 -7.48 -5.33
CA LYS A 202 10.97 -7.88 -6.33
C LYS A 202 10.43 -9.26 -6.04
N PHE A 203 9.13 -9.43 -6.26
CA PHE A 203 8.42 -10.67 -6.04
C PHE A 203 7.50 -11.01 -7.22
N GLU A 204 7.01 -12.26 -7.22
CA GLU A 204 6.10 -12.81 -8.21
C GLU A 204 6.69 -13.00 -9.61
N PHE A 205 7.63 -13.94 -9.69
CA PHE A 205 8.01 -14.55 -10.96
C PHE A 205 7.80 -16.06 -10.91
N LYS A 206 6.67 -16.51 -11.46
CA LYS A 206 6.16 -17.89 -11.33
C LYS A 206 7.07 -18.98 -11.93
N TYR A 207 7.97 -18.61 -12.83
CA TYR A 207 8.71 -19.59 -13.63
C TYR A 207 10.10 -19.93 -13.11
N MET A 208 10.79 -18.97 -12.48
CA MET A 208 12.14 -19.19 -11.96
C MET A 208 12.46 -18.21 -10.82
N ARG A 209 12.59 -18.72 -9.60
CA ARG A 209 12.90 -17.92 -8.40
C ARG A 209 14.20 -17.10 -8.52
N LEU A 210 15.20 -17.64 -9.25
CA LEU A 210 16.46 -16.94 -9.51
C LEU A 210 16.32 -15.65 -10.34
N LEU A 211 15.27 -15.56 -11.19
CA LEU A 211 15.01 -14.39 -12.02
C LEU A 211 14.00 -13.42 -11.40
N GLU A 212 13.41 -13.77 -10.25
CA GLU A 212 12.39 -12.98 -9.58
C GLU A 212 12.86 -11.55 -9.28
N ARG A 213 14.09 -11.40 -8.83
CA ARG A 213 14.71 -10.08 -8.57
C ARG A 213 14.79 -9.17 -9.79
N TRP A 214 14.74 -9.73 -11.01
CA TRP A 214 14.82 -8.99 -12.26
C TRP A 214 13.46 -8.81 -12.92
N LEU A 215 12.64 -9.87 -12.91
CA LEU A 215 11.42 -9.98 -13.67
C LEU A 215 10.15 -10.00 -12.80
N GLY A 216 10.27 -9.96 -11.47
CA GLY A 216 9.13 -9.96 -10.56
C GLY A 216 8.16 -8.82 -10.85
N TRP A 217 6.87 -9.13 -10.72
CA TRP A 217 5.78 -8.20 -11.01
C TRP A 217 5.58 -7.15 -9.93
N PHE A 218 5.74 -7.53 -8.65
CA PHE A 218 5.68 -6.59 -7.55
C PHE A 218 7.06 -6.04 -7.18
N LEU A 219 7.12 -4.73 -6.98
CA LEU A 219 8.26 -4.02 -6.43
C LEU A 219 7.91 -3.54 -5.03
N VAL A 220 8.63 -4.03 -4.05
CA VAL A 220 8.44 -3.76 -2.63
C VAL A 220 9.46 -2.74 -2.17
N ALA A 221 8.98 -1.64 -1.59
CA ALA A 221 9.79 -0.58 -1.00
C ALA A 221 9.63 -0.61 0.51
N LYS A 222 10.72 -0.93 1.24
CA LYS A 222 10.78 -0.91 2.70
C LYS A 222 11.73 0.19 3.17
N GLY A 223 11.36 0.89 4.22
CA GLY A 223 12.21 1.95 4.78
C GLY A 223 11.78 2.38 6.17
N GLU A 224 12.51 3.36 6.69
CA GLU A 224 12.31 3.92 8.03
C GLU A 224 12.23 5.44 7.97
N LYS A 225 11.30 6.02 8.74
CA LYS A 225 11.26 7.45 9.00
C LYS A 225 12.42 7.83 9.93
N ARG A 226 13.37 8.59 9.41
CA ARG A 226 14.49 9.06 10.23
C ARG A 226 13.99 9.84 11.44
N PRO A 227 14.62 9.66 12.62
CA PRO A 227 14.41 10.55 13.74
C PRO A 227 14.66 12.00 13.28
N GLN A 228 13.79 12.92 13.69
CA GLN A 228 14.09 14.32 13.55
C GLN A 228 15.37 14.58 14.36
N ARG A 229 16.48 14.89 13.69
CA ARG A 229 17.64 15.45 14.39
C ARG A 229 17.15 16.77 15.00
N ASP A 230 17.20 16.86 16.32
CA ASP A 230 17.04 18.13 16.99
C ASP A 230 17.88 19.15 16.23
N GLN A 231 17.25 20.20 15.76
CA GLN A 231 17.96 21.37 15.27
C GLN A 231 18.63 21.96 16.54
N VAL A 232 19.78 21.40 16.87
CA VAL A 232 20.66 22.02 17.84
C VAL A 232 20.93 23.42 17.31
N SER A 233 20.30 24.38 17.97
CA SER A 233 20.48 25.78 17.74
C SER A 233 21.99 26.05 17.68
N ILE A 234 22.48 26.33 16.46
CA ILE A 234 23.79 26.94 16.30
C ILE A 234 23.61 28.33 16.93
N GLY A 235 23.88 28.38 18.23
CA GLY A 235 23.91 29.60 18.98
C GLY A 235 24.84 30.58 18.25
N LYS A 236 24.28 31.71 17.87
CA LYS A 236 25.04 32.88 17.44
C LYS A 236 26.10 33.14 18.51
N ARG A 237 27.34 32.80 18.21
CA ARG A 237 28.47 33.40 18.93
C ARG A 237 28.68 34.76 18.28
N TYR A 238 28.37 35.78 19.06
CA TYR A 238 28.83 37.14 18.84
C TYR A 238 30.32 37.24 19.12
#